data_4636125c593cdd26ec6e198bb5b7a638
#
_entry.id   4636125c593cdd26ec6e198bb5b7a638
#
_cell.length_a   1.000
_cell.length_b   1.000
_cell.length_c   1.000
_cell.angle_alpha   90.00
_cell.angle_beta   90.00
_cell.angle_gamma   90.00
#
_symmetry.space_group_name_H-M   'P 1'
#
loop_
_entity.id
_entity.type
_entity.pdbx_description
1 polymer ?
#
loop_
_entity_poly.entity_id
_entity_poly.type
_entity_poly.pdbx_seq_one_letter_code
_entity_poly.pdbx_strand_id
1 'polypeptide(L)'
;MANLRDVRLRMRAIQQTLQVTKAMNLISTAKLRKGRRVLEDTEPFFTRIQKSMYDILAAAGHPRSEFFVRTGRGGVHHSAVVAVTSDKGLAGGYNANICRRVTGLCSRLENPLLILIGSIGYRYFVNSPYLILENFSFRSRLPEVDDAKQIADYVISQYLWGMFDEVHLVYTHMYSAVKLQPAERHILPLDADTMKAELTQFDSRERAALQFEYIPSTEQVFDALVPLYIKGVIYGSLVEAYVSEQSARMTAMEESSRNAEEMLADLQLNYNRVRQAGITQEVTEIISGSAALSD
;
A
#
# COMPACT_ATOMS: atom_id res chain seq x y z
N MET A 1 -18.09 30.44 -30.43
CA MET A 1 -19.17 29.53 -30.08
C MET A 1 -18.62 28.10 -30.02
N ALA A 2 -18.98 27.29 -29.03
CA ALA A 2 -18.51 25.89 -28.97
C ALA A 2 -19.09 25.16 -30.20
N ASN A 3 -18.24 24.53 -31.00
CA ASN A 3 -18.67 23.79 -32.15
C ASN A 3 -19.37 22.50 -31.72
N LEU A 4 -20.51 22.17 -32.28
CA LEU A 4 -21.31 20.95 -31.99
C LEU A 4 -20.43 19.69 -32.10
N ARG A 5 -19.46 19.69 -33.00
CA ARG A 5 -18.47 18.63 -33.17
C ARG A 5 -17.57 18.47 -31.96
N ASP A 6 -17.13 19.55 -31.33
CA ASP A 6 -16.23 19.53 -30.17
C ASP A 6 -16.93 19.02 -28.92
N VAL A 7 -18.21 19.42 -28.71
CA VAL A 7 -19.02 18.91 -27.62
C VAL A 7 -19.22 17.38 -27.77
N ARG A 8 -19.52 16.92 -28.99
CA ARG A 8 -19.68 15.49 -29.27
C ARG A 8 -18.39 14.69 -29.04
N LEU A 9 -17.23 15.23 -29.41
CA LEU A 9 -15.95 14.59 -29.17
C LEU A 9 -15.64 14.49 -27.67
N ARG A 10 -15.90 15.54 -26.89
CA ARG A 10 -15.79 15.52 -25.44
C ARG A 10 -16.70 14.48 -24.79
N MET A 11 -17.97 14.42 -25.19
CA MET A 11 -18.91 13.41 -24.69
C MET A 11 -18.39 11.98 -24.93
N ARG A 12 -17.86 11.69 -26.12
CA ARG A 12 -17.29 10.37 -26.42
C ARG A 12 -16.07 10.06 -25.54
N ALA A 13 -15.19 10.99 -25.34
CA ALA A 13 -14.01 10.81 -24.48
C ALA A 13 -14.41 10.52 -23.03
N ILE A 14 -15.38 11.25 -22.49
CA ILE A 14 -15.86 11.02 -21.11
C ILE A 14 -16.62 9.68 -21.01
N GLN A 15 -17.40 9.28 -22.03
CA GLN A 15 -18.03 7.96 -22.08
C GLN A 15 -16.99 6.83 -22.02
N GLN A 16 -15.89 6.96 -22.76
CA GLN A 16 -14.80 5.98 -22.71
C GLN A 16 -14.13 5.95 -21.34
N THR A 17 -13.86 7.12 -20.75
CA THR A 17 -13.32 7.21 -19.38
C THR A 17 -14.24 6.53 -18.38
N LEU A 18 -15.55 6.76 -18.45
CA LEU A 18 -16.56 6.13 -17.59
C LEU A 18 -16.54 4.61 -17.71
N GLN A 19 -16.43 4.07 -18.92
CA GLN A 19 -16.34 2.60 -19.12
C GLN A 19 -15.05 2.04 -18.48
N VAL A 20 -13.93 2.72 -18.64
CA VAL A 20 -12.65 2.31 -18.05
C VAL A 20 -12.71 2.34 -16.52
N THR A 21 -13.24 3.42 -15.93
CA THR A 21 -13.32 3.56 -14.46
C THR A 21 -14.27 2.53 -13.86
N LYS A 22 -15.40 2.25 -14.49
CA LYS A 22 -16.31 1.17 -14.07
C LYS A 22 -15.66 -0.21 -14.13
N ALA A 23 -14.92 -0.52 -15.21
CA ALA A 23 -14.20 -1.78 -15.34
C ALA A 23 -13.09 -1.90 -14.27
N MET A 24 -12.33 -0.81 -14.02
CA MET A 24 -11.29 -0.80 -12.98
C MET A 24 -11.87 -0.96 -11.56
N ASN A 25 -13.03 -0.37 -11.28
CA ASN A 25 -13.73 -0.57 -10.01
C ASN A 25 -14.08 -2.06 -9.80
N LEU A 26 -14.66 -2.73 -10.79
CA LEU A 26 -15.00 -4.15 -10.72
C LEU A 26 -13.78 -5.04 -10.51
N ILE A 27 -12.69 -4.78 -11.23
CA ILE A 27 -11.42 -5.51 -11.08
C ILE A 27 -10.86 -5.32 -9.67
N SER A 28 -10.83 -4.08 -9.17
CA SER A 28 -10.31 -3.78 -7.82
C SER A 28 -11.17 -4.42 -6.73
N THR A 29 -12.49 -4.45 -6.90
CA THR A 29 -13.41 -5.14 -5.99
C THR A 29 -13.12 -6.65 -5.92
N ALA A 30 -12.92 -7.30 -7.07
CA ALA A 30 -12.59 -8.72 -7.12
C ALA A 30 -11.22 -9.02 -6.46
N LYS A 31 -10.21 -8.18 -6.73
CA LYS A 31 -8.87 -8.26 -6.12
C LYS A 31 -8.90 -8.03 -4.61
N LEU A 32 -9.68 -7.06 -4.14
CA LEU A 32 -9.90 -6.77 -2.73
C LEU A 32 -10.46 -7.98 -1.99
N ARG A 33 -11.51 -8.62 -2.53
CA ARG A 33 -12.11 -9.81 -1.94
C ARG A 33 -11.12 -10.98 -1.84
N LYS A 34 -10.32 -11.19 -2.91
CA LYS A 34 -9.28 -12.23 -2.92
C LYS A 34 -8.20 -11.94 -1.88
N GLY A 35 -7.72 -10.69 -1.81
CA GLY A 35 -6.69 -10.30 -0.85
C GLY A 35 -7.15 -10.45 0.61
N ARG A 36 -8.39 -10.06 0.93
CA ARG A 36 -8.95 -10.23 2.27
C ARG A 36 -9.01 -11.70 2.71
N ARG A 37 -9.44 -12.59 1.83
CA ARG A 37 -9.45 -14.03 2.13
C ARG A 37 -8.04 -14.54 2.45
N VAL A 38 -7.04 -14.14 1.66
CA VAL A 38 -5.65 -14.55 1.93
C VAL A 38 -5.15 -14.01 3.28
N LEU A 39 -5.52 -12.78 3.64
CA LEU A 39 -5.17 -12.20 4.94
C LEU A 39 -5.80 -13.01 6.08
N GLU A 40 -7.10 -13.31 6.00
CA GLU A 40 -7.82 -14.12 6.99
C GLU A 40 -7.26 -15.54 7.11
N ASP A 41 -6.90 -16.19 5.99
CA ASP A 41 -6.35 -17.55 5.96
C ASP A 41 -4.94 -17.64 6.56
N THR A 42 -4.15 -16.56 6.49
CA THR A 42 -2.74 -16.55 6.92
C THR A 42 -2.53 -15.99 8.33
N GLU A 43 -3.43 -15.16 8.82
CA GLU A 43 -3.36 -14.55 10.15
C GLU A 43 -3.15 -15.59 11.28
N PRO A 44 -3.85 -16.75 11.33
CA PRO A 44 -3.67 -17.74 12.39
C PRO A 44 -2.26 -18.33 12.46
N PHE A 45 -1.59 -18.48 11.29
CA PHE A 45 -0.22 -19.00 11.24
C PHE A 45 0.77 -18.02 11.88
N PHE A 46 0.69 -16.74 11.49
CA PHE A 46 1.59 -15.71 12.05
C PHE A 46 1.33 -15.45 13.52
N THR A 47 0.07 -15.48 13.93
CA THR A 47 -0.30 -15.39 15.35
C THR A 47 0.32 -16.52 16.17
N ARG A 48 0.40 -17.76 15.63
CA ARG A 48 1.07 -18.86 16.30
C ARG A 48 2.58 -18.67 16.45
N ILE A 49 3.25 -18.16 15.42
CA ILE A 49 4.68 -17.84 15.48
C ILE A 49 4.94 -16.78 16.55
N GLN A 50 4.20 -15.68 16.54
CA GLN A 50 4.30 -14.64 17.57
C GLN A 50 4.10 -15.23 18.97
N LYS A 51 3.10 -16.08 19.12
CA LYS A 51 2.78 -16.76 20.37
C LYS A 51 3.95 -17.62 20.86
N SER A 52 4.55 -18.42 19.97
CA SER A 52 5.71 -19.26 20.31
C SER A 52 6.94 -18.44 20.72
N MET A 53 7.21 -17.33 20.02
CA MET A 53 8.29 -16.42 20.40
C MET A 53 8.06 -15.80 21.78
N TYR A 54 6.83 -15.42 22.05
CA TYR A 54 6.46 -14.91 23.38
C TYR A 54 6.64 -15.94 24.48
N ASP A 55 6.18 -17.19 24.28
CA ASP A 55 6.31 -18.25 25.28
C ASP A 55 7.80 -18.49 25.61
N ILE A 56 8.68 -18.37 24.62
CA ILE A 56 10.13 -18.42 24.82
C ILE A 56 10.61 -17.22 25.64
N LEU A 57 10.20 -16.00 25.29
CA LEU A 57 10.58 -14.79 26.02
C LEU A 57 10.06 -14.77 27.45
N ALA A 58 8.88 -15.33 27.71
CA ALA A 58 8.29 -15.42 29.03
C ALA A 58 9.02 -16.47 29.89
N ALA A 59 9.45 -17.58 29.30
CA ALA A 59 10.10 -18.69 30.03
C ALA A 59 11.61 -18.40 30.27
N ALA A 60 12.32 -17.86 29.31
CA ALA A 60 13.77 -17.68 29.35
C ALA A 60 14.23 -16.23 29.64
N GLY A 61 13.29 -15.28 29.72
CA GLY A 61 13.62 -13.87 29.87
C GLY A 61 14.11 -13.26 28.53
N HIS A 62 15.36 -12.82 28.51
CA HIS A 62 15.99 -12.27 27.30
C HIS A 62 17.02 -13.27 26.77
N PRO A 63 16.69 -14.09 25.73
CA PRO A 63 17.67 -14.94 25.11
C PRO A 63 18.79 -14.09 24.47
N ARG A 64 20.00 -14.61 24.50
CA ARG A 64 21.14 -13.95 23.83
C ARG A 64 21.01 -14.16 22.32
N SER A 65 20.51 -13.15 21.64
CA SER A 65 20.31 -13.19 20.19
C SER A 65 20.80 -11.88 19.56
N GLU A 66 21.44 -11.97 18.38
CA GLU A 66 21.88 -10.82 17.61
C GLU A 66 20.72 -9.91 17.18
N PHE A 67 19.50 -10.42 17.15
CA PHE A 67 18.30 -9.69 16.78
C PHE A 67 17.77 -8.71 17.86
N PHE A 68 18.32 -8.74 19.08
CA PHE A 68 18.01 -7.76 20.13
C PHE A 68 19.05 -6.65 20.25
N VAL A 69 20.16 -6.75 19.55
CA VAL A 69 21.28 -5.84 19.70
C VAL A 69 21.39 -4.92 18.49
N ARG A 70 21.49 -3.63 18.74
CA ARG A 70 21.91 -2.69 17.69
C ARG A 70 23.34 -3.00 17.29
N THR A 71 23.54 -3.33 16.01
CA THR A 71 24.83 -3.81 15.51
C THR A 71 25.84 -2.73 15.22
N GLY A 72 25.65 -1.48 15.68
CA GLY A 72 26.49 -0.30 15.44
C GLY A 72 28.00 -0.55 15.30
N ARG A 73 28.37 -1.19 14.20
CA ARG A 73 29.77 -1.44 13.83
C ARG A 73 30.33 -0.18 13.19
N GLY A 74 30.92 0.71 14.01
CA GLY A 74 31.67 1.84 13.47
C GLY A 74 31.21 3.23 13.89
N GLY A 75 30.32 3.36 14.85
CA GLY A 75 29.95 4.66 15.46
C GLY A 75 28.99 5.53 14.64
N VAL A 76 28.60 5.13 13.44
CA VAL A 76 27.60 5.82 12.63
C VAL A 76 26.34 4.95 12.59
N HIS A 77 25.23 5.48 13.08
CA HIS A 77 23.93 4.83 13.03
C HIS A 77 23.29 4.94 11.64
N HIS A 78 22.83 3.83 11.11
CA HIS A 78 22.03 3.79 9.89
C HIS A 78 20.66 3.16 10.16
N SER A 79 19.60 3.77 9.64
CA SER A 79 18.22 3.30 9.81
C SER A 79 17.65 2.87 8.46
N ALA A 80 17.27 1.60 8.29
CA ALA A 80 16.62 1.14 7.08
C ALA A 80 15.12 1.40 7.14
N VAL A 81 14.55 1.96 6.08
CA VAL A 81 13.12 2.19 5.92
C VAL A 81 12.60 1.37 4.74
N VAL A 82 11.86 0.31 5.04
CA VAL A 82 11.16 -0.51 4.05
C VAL A 82 9.81 0.13 3.76
N ALA A 83 9.65 0.68 2.57
CA ALA A 83 8.43 1.42 2.18
C ALA A 83 7.59 0.63 1.17
N VAL A 84 6.36 0.29 1.55
CA VAL A 84 5.44 -0.47 0.69
C VAL A 84 4.54 0.48 -0.08
N THR A 85 4.82 0.64 -1.37
CA THR A 85 4.01 1.41 -2.33
C THR A 85 3.45 0.49 -3.41
N SER A 86 2.64 1.02 -4.31
CA SER A 86 2.12 0.25 -5.43
C SER A 86 2.97 0.37 -6.70
N ASP A 87 2.80 -0.58 -7.63
CA ASP A 87 3.40 -0.50 -8.97
C ASP A 87 2.57 0.36 -9.93
N LYS A 88 1.26 0.50 -9.68
CA LYS A 88 0.31 1.23 -10.54
C LYS A 88 -0.38 2.35 -9.78
N GLY A 89 -0.63 3.46 -10.47
CA GLY A 89 -1.38 4.60 -9.94
C GLY A 89 -2.89 4.38 -9.90
N LEU A 90 -3.61 5.47 -9.93
CA LEU A 90 -5.07 5.55 -9.92
C LEU A 90 -5.71 4.97 -8.62
N ALA A 91 -4.99 5.03 -7.51
CA ALA A 91 -5.45 4.63 -6.19
C ALA A 91 -5.65 5.84 -5.24
N GLY A 92 -6.12 6.97 -5.78
CA GLY A 92 -6.32 8.20 -5.02
C GLY A 92 -5.04 8.65 -4.30
N GLY A 93 -5.14 8.99 -3.03
CA GLY A 93 -4.02 9.44 -2.19
C GLY A 93 -3.13 8.35 -1.62
N TYR A 94 -3.37 7.06 -1.92
CA TYR A 94 -2.66 5.91 -1.32
C TYR A 94 -1.14 6.08 -1.32
N ASN A 95 -0.53 6.21 -2.51
CA ASN A 95 0.93 6.32 -2.64
C ASN A 95 1.46 7.65 -2.08
N ALA A 96 0.78 8.76 -2.30
CA ALA A 96 1.20 10.06 -1.81
C ALA A 96 1.25 10.09 -0.27
N ASN A 97 0.32 9.44 0.40
CA ASN A 97 0.29 9.35 1.85
C ASN A 97 1.45 8.51 2.40
N ILE A 98 1.77 7.36 1.77
CA ILE A 98 2.94 6.56 2.13
C ILE A 98 4.23 7.34 1.91
N CYS A 99 4.43 7.94 0.74
CA CYS A 99 5.64 8.71 0.43
C CYS A 99 5.84 9.85 1.44
N ARG A 100 4.76 10.57 1.80
CA ARG A 100 4.81 11.63 2.82
C ARG A 100 5.17 11.08 4.20
N ARG A 101 4.61 9.92 4.59
CA ARG A 101 4.96 9.27 5.86
C ARG A 101 6.42 8.85 5.90
N VAL A 102 6.93 8.23 4.83
CA VAL A 102 8.34 7.84 4.69
C VAL A 102 9.26 9.05 4.75
N THR A 103 8.98 10.13 4.02
CA THR A 103 9.76 11.38 4.08
C THR A 103 9.78 11.95 5.50
N GLY A 104 8.64 11.99 6.19
CA GLY A 104 8.55 12.46 7.56
C GLY A 104 9.24 11.53 8.58
N LEU A 105 9.36 10.24 8.30
CA LEU A 105 10.16 9.32 9.10
C LEU A 105 11.65 9.53 8.85
N CYS A 106 12.09 9.55 7.60
CA CYS A 106 13.49 9.75 7.21
C CYS A 106 14.08 11.07 7.75
N SER A 107 13.25 12.12 7.87
CA SER A 107 13.72 13.39 8.45
C SER A 107 14.00 13.34 9.97
N ARG A 108 13.58 12.28 10.65
CA ARG A 108 13.78 12.06 12.11
C ARG A 108 14.82 11.00 12.42
N LEU A 109 15.15 10.16 11.43
CA LEU A 109 16.11 9.08 11.57
C LEU A 109 17.52 9.55 11.21
N GLU A 110 18.51 8.92 11.81
CA GLU A 110 19.91 9.12 11.47
C GLU A 110 20.25 8.28 10.23
N ASN A 111 20.86 8.92 9.21
CA ASN A 111 21.33 8.29 7.97
C ASN A 111 20.34 7.28 7.38
N PRO A 112 19.12 7.70 7.02
CA PRO A 112 18.10 6.78 6.55
C PRO A 112 18.45 6.19 5.19
N LEU A 113 18.27 4.86 5.09
CA LEU A 113 18.49 4.05 3.89
C LEU A 113 17.13 3.50 3.44
N LEU A 114 16.81 3.62 2.16
CA LEU A 114 15.52 3.18 1.64
C LEU A 114 15.59 1.80 0.99
N ILE A 115 14.64 0.95 1.34
CA ILE A 115 14.30 -0.29 0.66
C ILE A 115 12.87 -0.12 0.15
N LEU A 116 12.71 -0.02 -1.15
CA LEU A 116 11.43 0.33 -1.76
C LEU A 116 10.72 -0.90 -2.31
N ILE A 117 9.42 -0.94 -2.13
CA ILE A 117 8.54 -1.94 -2.72
C ILE A 117 7.51 -1.20 -3.57
N GLY A 118 7.48 -1.51 -4.87
CA GLY A 118 6.62 -0.85 -5.84
C GLY A 118 7.28 0.31 -6.60
N SER A 119 6.98 0.37 -7.90
CA SER A 119 7.61 1.32 -8.82
C SER A 119 7.21 2.78 -8.60
N ILE A 120 6.10 3.05 -7.91
CA ILE A 120 5.71 4.45 -7.63
C ILE A 120 6.59 5.04 -6.54
N GLY A 121 6.90 4.28 -5.49
CA GLY A 121 7.86 4.71 -4.47
C GLY A 121 9.24 5.00 -5.08
N TYR A 122 9.73 4.10 -5.91
CA TYR A 122 11.00 4.31 -6.60
C TYR A 122 11.02 5.62 -7.41
N ARG A 123 9.99 5.87 -8.23
CA ARG A 123 9.90 7.11 -9.03
C ARG A 123 9.82 8.38 -8.16
N TYR A 124 9.25 8.27 -6.98
CA TYR A 124 9.16 9.40 -6.05
C TYR A 124 10.50 9.69 -5.39
N PHE A 125 11.24 8.65 -4.96
CA PHE A 125 12.46 8.80 -4.17
C PHE A 125 13.75 8.81 -4.97
N VAL A 126 13.76 8.46 -6.26
CA VAL A 126 14.98 8.41 -7.10
C VAL A 126 15.74 9.73 -7.16
N ASN A 127 15.04 10.85 -7.06
CA ASN A 127 15.64 12.20 -7.04
C ASN A 127 15.66 12.82 -5.62
N SER A 128 15.41 12.02 -4.57
CA SER A 128 15.50 12.47 -3.18
C SER A 128 16.93 12.39 -2.65
N PRO A 129 17.25 13.05 -1.53
CA PRO A 129 18.58 12.97 -0.92
C PRO A 129 18.85 11.61 -0.23
N TYR A 130 17.87 10.71 -0.19
CA TYR A 130 18.00 9.43 0.51
C TYR A 130 18.58 8.35 -0.39
N LEU A 131 19.50 7.54 0.15
CA LEU A 131 20.10 6.43 -0.57
C LEU A 131 19.09 5.27 -0.66
N ILE A 132 18.82 4.82 -1.88
CA ILE A 132 18.00 3.64 -2.15
C ILE A 132 18.94 2.43 -2.25
N LEU A 133 18.77 1.48 -1.33
CA LEU A 133 19.57 0.24 -1.32
C LEU A 133 19.02 -0.79 -2.29
N GLU A 134 17.70 -0.94 -2.32
CA GLU A 134 17.04 -1.97 -3.15
C GLU A 134 15.62 -1.53 -3.54
N ASN A 135 15.14 -2.05 -4.67
CA ASN A 135 13.77 -1.82 -5.13
C ASN A 135 13.13 -3.11 -5.62
N PHE A 136 12.13 -3.59 -4.89
CA PHE A 136 11.33 -4.76 -5.23
C PHE A 136 10.06 -4.37 -5.99
N SER A 137 9.70 -5.12 -7.04
CA SER A 137 8.46 -4.91 -7.78
C SER A 137 7.81 -6.25 -8.11
N PHE A 138 6.54 -6.40 -7.73
CA PHE A 138 5.76 -7.63 -7.89
C PHE A 138 4.65 -7.50 -8.94
N ARG A 139 4.75 -6.52 -9.84
CA ARG A 139 3.88 -6.29 -10.99
C ARG A 139 2.38 -6.18 -10.65
N SER A 140 2.06 -5.62 -9.49
CA SER A 140 0.66 -5.40 -9.02
C SER A 140 -0.17 -6.70 -8.94
N ARG A 141 0.45 -7.84 -8.69
CA ARG A 141 -0.24 -9.08 -8.34
C ARG A 141 -0.45 -9.18 -6.82
N LEU A 142 -1.29 -10.11 -6.39
CA LEU A 142 -1.39 -10.45 -4.97
C LEU A 142 -0.04 -10.96 -4.49
N PRO A 143 0.52 -10.41 -3.39
CA PRO A 143 1.79 -10.87 -2.84
C PRO A 143 1.76 -12.36 -2.48
N GLU A 144 2.84 -13.06 -2.78
CA GLU A 144 3.07 -14.45 -2.41
C GLU A 144 4.06 -14.54 -1.24
N VAL A 145 4.10 -15.67 -0.57
CA VAL A 145 5.03 -15.90 0.55
C VAL A 145 6.49 -15.76 0.10
N ASP A 146 6.81 -16.18 -1.13
CA ASP A 146 8.15 -16.06 -1.70
C ASP A 146 8.58 -14.60 -1.91
N ASP A 147 7.65 -13.68 -2.20
CA ASP A 147 7.95 -12.25 -2.30
C ASP A 147 8.40 -11.70 -0.94
N ALA A 148 7.65 -12.02 0.12
CA ALA A 148 8.00 -11.63 1.48
C ALA A 148 9.31 -12.29 1.95
N LYS A 149 9.55 -13.53 1.53
CA LYS A 149 10.80 -14.23 1.81
C LYS A 149 12.00 -13.52 1.22
N GLN A 150 11.94 -13.11 -0.05
CA GLN A 150 13.03 -12.38 -0.72
C GLN A 150 13.35 -11.07 0.02
N ILE A 151 12.34 -10.29 0.40
CA ILE A 151 12.52 -9.04 1.13
C ILE A 151 13.10 -9.31 2.53
N ALA A 152 12.53 -10.28 3.25
CA ALA A 152 12.97 -10.61 4.60
C ALA A 152 14.41 -11.14 4.62
N ASP A 153 14.75 -12.04 3.72
CA ASP A 153 16.11 -12.59 3.61
C ASP A 153 17.13 -11.48 3.29
N TYR A 154 16.77 -10.53 2.41
CA TYR A 154 17.60 -9.36 2.15
C TYR A 154 17.75 -8.48 3.40
N VAL A 155 16.67 -8.10 4.05
CA VAL A 155 16.67 -7.25 5.25
C VAL A 155 17.48 -7.90 6.38
N ILE A 156 17.24 -9.18 6.66
CA ILE A 156 17.93 -9.92 7.71
C ILE A 156 19.44 -10.01 7.42
N SER A 157 19.82 -10.36 6.18
CA SER A 157 21.24 -10.47 5.82
C SER A 157 21.98 -9.16 5.95
N GLN A 158 21.39 -8.04 5.47
CA GLN A 158 22.00 -6.71 5.58
C GLN A 158 22.10 -6.24 7.03
N TYR A 159 21.09 -6.55 7.86
CA TYR A 159 21.11 -6.26 9.29
C TYR A 159 22.24 -7.01 10.01
N LEU A 160 22.35 -8.32 9.81
CA LEU A 160 23.40 -9.15 10.40
C LEU A 160 24.82 -8.76 9.91
N TRP A 161 24.95 -8.24 8.70
CA TRP A 161 26.21 -7.68 8.20
C TRP A 161 26.54 -6.30 8.78
N GLY A 162 25.59 -5.66 9.47
CA GLY A 162 25.77 -4.35 10.08
C GLY A 162 25.70 -3.19 9.08
N MET A 163 24.98 -3.37 7.97
CA MET A 163 24.72 -2.30 7.00
C MET A 163 23.78 -1.23 7.60
N PHE A 164 22.89 -1.63 8.49
CA PHE A 164 22.01 -0.76 9.25
C PHE A 164 21.70 -1.36 10.63
N ASP A 165 21.40 -0.48 11.59
CA ASP A 165 21.21 -0.81 13.00
C ASP A 165 19.75 -1.02 13.38
N GLU A 166 18.84 -0.46 12.58
CA GLU A 166 17.39 -0.57 12.81
C GLU A 166 16.62 -0.64 11.50
N VAL A 167 15.45 -1.25 11.56
CA VAL A 167 14.58 -1.46 10.40
C VAL A 167 13.16 -1.04 10.74
N HIS A 168 12.64 -0.09 9.96
CA HIS A 168 11.27 0.37 10.00
C HIS A 168 10.52 -0.06 8.76
N LEU A 169 9.33 -0.61 8.92
CA LEU A 169 8.42 -0.95 7.82
C LEU A 169 7.29 0.09 7.78
N VAL A 170 7.11 0.73 6.63
CA VAL A 170 6.03 1.69 6.39
C VAL A 170 5.10 1.13 5.31
N TYR A 171 3.84 0.93 5.68
CA TYR A 171 2.80 0.39 4.82
C TYR A 171 1.44 1.02 5.13
N THR A 172 0.41 0.75 4.33
CA THR A 172 -0.95 1.23 4.63
C THR A 172 -1.74 0.18 5.39
N HIS A 173 -2.12 0.52 6.62
CA HIS A 173 -3.00 -0.29 7.46
C HIS A 173 -4.47 0.02 7.16
N MET A 174 -5.29 -1.03 7.09
CA MET A 174 -6.73 -0.93 6.84
C MET A 174 -7.51 -1.02 8.16
N TYR A 175 -7.83 0.11 8.77
CA TYR A 175 -8.74 0.15 9.92
C TYR A 175 -10.19 -0.18 9.54
N SER A 176 -10.60 0.24 8.35
CA SER A 176 -11.91 -0.08 7.74
C SER A 176 -11.83 0.09 6.23
N ALA A 177 -12.89 -0.30 5.51
CA ALA A 177 -12.97 -0.12 4.06
C ALA A 177 -12.78 1.33 3.59
N VAL A 178 -13.05 2.32 4.46
CA VAL A 178 -12.95 3.76 4.17
C VAL A 178 -11.74 4.39 4.87
N LYS A 179 -11.31 3.86 6.02
CA LYS A 179 -10.23 4.42 6.82
C LYS A 179 -8.93 3.67 6.57
N LEU A 180 -8.15 4.20 5.62
CA LEU A 180 -6.82 3.71 5.24
C LEU A 180 -5.79 4.71 5.73
N GLN A 181 -4.82 4.27 6.52
CA GLN A 181 -3.79 5.16 7.07
C GLN A 181 -2.39 4.52 6.95
N PRO A 182 -1.36 5.31 6.60
CA PRO A 182 0.01 4.84 6.69
C PRO A 182 0.36 4.47 8.13
N ALA A 183 0.84 3.27 8.31
CA ALA A 183 1.35 2.74 9.57
C ALA A 183 2.87 2.56 9.48
N GLU A 184 3.53 2.69 10.62
CA GLU A 184 4.94 2.44 10.81
C GLU A 184 5.08 1.31 11.82
N ARG A 185 5.92 0.34 11.50
CA ARG A 185 6.25 -0.77 12.40
C ARG A 185 7.77 -0.90 12.50
N HIS A 186 8.29 -0.86 13.70
CA HIS A 186 9.68 -1.20 13.97
C HIS A 186 9.82 -2.72 13.92
N ILE A 187 10.76 -3.23 13.12
CA ILE A 187 10.96 -4.67 12.91
C ILE A 187 12.22 -5.17 13.62
N LEU A 188 13.32 -4.44 13.49
CA LEU A 188 14.62 -4.76 14.07
C LEU A 188 15.29 -3.50 14.64
N PRO A 189 16.07 -3.62 15.74
CA PRO A 189 16.15 -4.79 16.61
C PRO A 189 14.80 -5.17 17.22
N LEU A 190 14.66 -6.44 17.61
CA LEU A 190 13.46 -6.87 18.32
C LEU A 190 13.41 -6.20 19.71
N ASP A 191 12.24 -5.72 20.08
CA ASP A 191 11.98 -5.20 21.41
C ASP A 191 11.09 -6.16 22.19
N ALA A 192 11.68 -6.80 23.19
CA ALA A 192 10.98 -7.77 24.01
C ALA A 192 9.80 -7.17 24.80
N ASP A 193 9.89 -5.90 25.17
CA ASP A 193 8.83 -5.23 25.93
C ASP A 193 7.65 -4.88 25.02
N THR A 194 7.92 -4.39 23.82
CA THR A 194 6.88 -4.17 22.79
C THR A 194 6.23 -5.49 22.37
N MET A 195 7.01 -6.55 22.17
CA MET A 195 6.49 -7.88 21.86
C MET A 195 5.59 -8.41 23.00
N LYS A 196 5.98 -8.23 24.26
CA LYS A 196 5.16 -8.59 25.42
C LYS A 196 3.87 -7.77 25.50
N ALA A 197 3.92 -6.48 25.21
CA ALA A 197 2.76 -5.60 25.21
C ALA A 197 1.72 -5.97 24.12
N GLU A 198 2.17 -6.30 22.92
CA GLU A 198 1.29 -6.77 21.84
C GLU A 198 0.57 -8.08 22.20
N LEU A 199 1.16 -8.90 23.04
CA LEU A 199 0.69 -10.26 23.38
C LEU A 199 -0.14 -10.33 24.66
N THR A 200 -0.21 -9.27 25.46
CA THR A 200 -1.16 -9.19 26.60
C THR A 200 -2.62 -9.23 26.15
N GLN A 201 -2.89 -9.07 24.86
CA GLN A 201 -4.23 -9.25 24.26
C GLN A 201 -4.63 -10.73 24.11
N PHE A 202 -3.68 -11.67 24.25
CA PHE A 202 -3.97 -13.10 24.19
C PHE A 202 -4.07 -13.69 25.60
N ASP A 203 -5.15 -14.42 25.87
CA ASP A 203 -5.51 -14.96 27.19
C ASP A 203 -4.35 -15.66 27.91
N SER A 204 -3.85 -15.02 28.98
CA SER A 204 -2.67 -15.43 29.74
C SER A 204 -2.94 -16.58 30.72
N ARG A 205 -4.20 -16.98 30.91
CA ARG A 205 -4.59 -17.90 32.01
C ARG A 205 -4.25 -19.37 31.73
N GLU A 206 -4.20 -19.80 30.46
CA GLU A 206 -3.88 -21.20 30.12
C GLU A 206 -2.38 -21.51 30.06
N ARG A 207 -1.51 -20.50 30.06
CA ARG A 207 -0.09 -20.65 29.76
C ARG A 207 0.82 -20.82 30.98
N ALA A 208 0.42 -20.32 32.13
CA ALA A 208 1.24 -20.37 33.34
C ALA A 208 1.55 -21.80 33.83
N ALA A 209 0.87 -22.82 33.27
CA ALA A 209 0.99 -24.21 33.67
C ALA A 209 1.85 -25.08 32.72
N LEU A 210 2.24 -24.59 31.54
CA LEU A 210 3.00 -25.39 30.58
C LEU A 210 4.49 -25.04 30.67
N GLN A 211 5.29 -25.97 31.22
CA GLN A 211 6.74 -25.91 31.12
C GLN A 211 7.16 -26.54 29.77
N PHE A 212 7.68 -25.73 28.85
CA PHE A 212 8.23 -26.21 27.60
C PHE A 212 9.72 -26.46 27.77
N GLU A 213 10.19 -27.60 27.31
CA GLU A 213 11.60 -27.88 27.12
C GLU A 213 11.98 -27.61 25.65
N TYR A 214 12.95 -26.72 25.44
CA TYR A 214 13.39 -26.32 24.08
C TYR A 214 14.66 -27.08 23.71
N ILE A 215 14.64 -27.82 22.60
CA ILE A 215 15.75 -28.63 22.11
C ILE A 215 16.25 -28.08 20.77
N PRO A 216 17.55 -27.80 20.60
CA PRO A 216 18.65 -28.09 21.52
C PRO A 216 18.85 -27.07 22.64
N SER A 217 18.48 -25.79 22.44
CA SER A 217 18.47 -24.74 23.44
C SER A 217 17.43 -23.67 23.13
N THR A 218 17.06 -22.89 24.13
CA THR A 218 16.08 -21.79 24.00
C THR A 218 16.56 -20.74 22.99
N GLU A 219 17.85 -20.38 23.01
CA GLU A 219 18.45 -19.39 22.12
C GLU A 219 18.40 -19.86 20.67
N GLN A 220 18.77 -21.14 20.41
CA GLN A 220 18.77 -21.70 19.06
C GLN A 220 17.36 -21.78 18.47
N VAL A 221 16.39 -22.17 19.28
CA VAL A 221 14.97 -22.21 18.84
C VAL A 221 14.49 -20.80 18.57
N PHE A 222 14.82 -19.83 19.43
CA PHE A 222 14.46 -18.44 19.23
C PHE A 222 15.07 -17.89 17.92
N ASP A 223 16.37 -18.06 17.71
CA ASP A 223 17.06 -17.60 16.51
C ASP A 223 16.51 -18.25 15.21
N ALA A 224 16.02 -19.46 15.28
CA ALA A 224 15.35 -20.12 14.16
C ALA A 224 13.92 -19.55 13.90
N LEU A 225 13.24 -19.06 14.93
CA LEU A 225 11.90 -18.48 14.81
C LEU A 225 11.91 -17.02 14.33
N VAL A 226 12.93 -16.24 14.68
CA VAL A 226 13.00 -14.81 14.30
C VAL A 226 12.88 -14.58 12.79
N PRO A 227 13.60 -15.29 11.92
CA PRO A 227 13.43 -15.13 10.47
C PRO A 227 12.01 -15.46 9.99
N LEU A 228 11.36 -16.45 10.59
CA LEU A 228 9.97 -16.79 10.27
C LEU A 228 9.00 -15.69 10.72
N TYR A 229 9.23 -15.13 11.91
CA TYR A 229 8.46 -13.99 12.41
C TYR A 229 8.59 -12.77 11.48
N ILE A 230 9.82 -12.37 11.10
CA ILE A 230 10.07 -11.24 10.20
C ILE A 230 9.40 -11.46 8.84
N LYS A 231 9.52 -12.67 8.27
CA LYS A 231 8.83 -13.07 7.02
C LYS A 231 7.33 -12.93 7.16
N GLY A 232 6.78 -13.32 8.30
CA GLY A 232 5.37 -13.20 8.61
C GLY A 232 4.89 -11.75 8.69
N VAL A 233 5.64 -10.91 9.40
CA VAL A 233 5.34 -9.47 9.52
C VAL A 233 5.37 -8.80 8.15
N ILE A 234 6.41 -9.06 7.35
CA ILE A 234 6.52 -8.50 6.01
C ILE A 234 5.39 -9.00 5.11
N TYR A 235 5.11 -10.31 5.11
CA TYR A 235 4.02 -10.88 4.30
C TYR A 235 2.66 -10.28 4.65
N GLY A 236 2.31 -10.27 5.95
CA GLY A 236 1.05 -9.67 6.41
C GLY A 236 0.93 -8.21 5.98
N SER A 237 1.99 -7.43 6.14
CA SER A 237 2.02 -6.02 5.72
C SER A 237 1.92 -5.83 4.21
N LEU A 238 2.52 -6.72 3.40
CA LEU A 238 2.38 -6.69 1.93
C LEU A 238 0.95 -6.99 1.49
N VAL A 239 0.32 -8.03 2.07
CA VAL A 239 -1.07 -8.39 1.74
C VAL A 239 -2.02 -7.28 2.19
N GLU A 240 -1.82 -6.74 3.38
CA GLU A 240 -2.63 -5.64 3.90
C GLU A 240 -2.48 -4.36 3.06
N ALA A 241 -1.25 -4.01 2.67
CA ALA A 241 -0.97 -2.91 1.75
C ALA A 241 -1.66 -3.11 0.40
N TYR A 242 -1.62 -4.33 -0.15
CA TYR A 242 -2.32 -4.68 -1.38
C TYR A 242 -3.84 -4.53 -1.24
N VAL A 243 -4.44 -5.03 -0.17
CA VAL A 243 -5.87 -4.90 0.13
C VAL A 243 -6.26 -3.42 0.25
N SER A 244 -5.45 -2.63 0.96
CA SER A 244 -5.60 -1.18 1.11
C SER A 244 -5.50 -0.45 -0.24
N GLU A 245 -4.54 -0.80 -1.07
CA GLU A 245 -4.38 -0.27 -2.43
C GLU A 245 -5.62 -0.53 -3.29
N GLN A 246 -6.14 -1.78 -3.28
CA GLN A 246 -7.33 -2.12 -4.06
C GLN A 246 -8.58 -1.40 -3.53
N SER A 247 -8.72 -1.22 -2.21
CA SER A 247 -9.80 -0.44 -1.61
C SER A 247 -9.73 1.04 -2.00
N ALA A 248 -8.56 1.65 -1.90
CA ALA A 248 -8.35 3.04 -2.32
C ALA A 248 -8.63 3.24 -3.81
N ARG A 249 -8.21 2.30 -4.65
CA ARG A 249 -8.49 2.35 -6.10
C ARG A 249 -9.97 2.18 -6.39
N MET A 250 -10.66 1.27 -5.71
CA MET A 250 -12.10 1.06 -5.85
C MET A 250 -12.86 2.38 -5.57
N THR A 251 -12.58 3.03 -4.43
CA THR A 251 -13.20 4.30 -4.07
C THR A 251 -12.88 5.41 -5.07
N ALA A 252 -11.62 5.54 -5.48
CA ALA A 252 -11.20 6.55 -6.46
C ALA A 252 -11.87 6.35 -7.84
N MET A 253 -12.05 5.10 -8.27
CA MET A 253 -12.74 4.79 -9.52
C MET A 253 -14.25 5.01 -9.43
N GLU A 254 -14.86 4.77 -8.27
CA GLU A 254 -16.26 5.07 -8.03
C GLU A 254 -16.54 6.58 -8.09
N GLU A 255 -15.73 7.39 -7.40
CA GLU A 255 -15.81 8.86 -7.47
C GLU A 255 -15.59 9.38 -8.89
N SER A 256 -14.58 8.84 -9.59
CA SER A 256 -14.30 9.23 -10.98
C SER A 256 -15.45 8.85 -11.92
N SER A 257 -16.11 7.70 -11.71
CA SER A 257 -17.27 7.29 -12.48
C SER A 257 -18.46 8.22 -12.25
N ARG A 258 -18.74 8.59 -11.00
CA ARG A 258 -19.81 9.54 -10.68
C ARG A 258 -19.56 10.91 -11.30
N ASN A 259 -18.35 11.45 -11.16
CA ASN A 259 -17.98 12.72 -11.79
C ASN A 259 -18.10 12.68 -13.32
N ALA A 260 -17.76 11.56 -13.95
CA ALA A 260 -17.91 11.38 -15.39
C ALA A 260 -19.41 11.34 -15.82
N GLU A 261 -20.28 10.73 -15.02
CA GLU A 261 -21.73 10.70 -15.28
C GLU A 261 -22.33 12.11 -15.17
N GLU A 262 -21.96 12.88 -14.16
CA GLU A 262 -22.38 14.29 -14.00
C GLU A 262 -21.89 15.14 -15.17
N MET A 263 -20.63 15.05 -15.59
CA MET A 263 -20.11 15.75 -16.75
C MET A 263 -20.82 15.37 -18.05
N LEU A 264 -21.20 14.12 -18.23
CA LEU A 264 -21.96 13.66 -19.39
C LEU A 264 -23.35 14.29 -19.44
N ALA A 265 -24.05 14.37 -18.28
CA ALA A 265 -25.34 15.01 -18.21
C ALA A 265 -25.25 16.50 -18.59
N ASP A 266 -24.27 17.24 -18.07
CA ASP A 266 -24.06 18.63 -18.40
C ASP A 266 -23.72 18.86 -19.90
N LEU A 267 -22.86 18.01 -20.44
CA LEU A 267 -22.51 18.06 -21.87
C LEU A 267 -23.70 17.72 -22.75
N GLN A 268 -24.59 16.83 -22.34
CA GLN A 268 -25.81 16.50 -23.08
C GLN A 268 -26.76 17.71 -23.16
N LEU A 269 -26.92 18.42 -22.03
CA LEU A 269 -27.71 19.66 -22.01
C LEU A 269 -27.09 20.73 -22.92
N ASN A 270 -25.78 20.92 -22.84
CA ASN A 270 -25.06 21.87 -23.70
C ASN A 270 -25.13 21.49 -25.18
N TYR A 271 -24.99 20.21 -25.51
CA TYR A 271 -25.15 19.69 -26.87
C TYR A 271 -26.53 20.02 -27.43
N ASN A 272 -27.61 19.78 -26.66
CA ASN A 272 -28.97 20.07 -27.10
C ASN A 272 -29.17 21.58 -27.32
N ARG A 273 -28.61 22.43 -26.44
CA ARG A 273 -28.71 23.90 -26.58
C ARG A 273 -27.98 24.39 -27.84
N VAL A 274 -26.74 23.94 -28.06
CA VAL A 274 -25.96 24.32 -29.26
C VAL A 274 -26.62 23.82 -30.52
N ARG A 275 -27.16 22.61 -30.52
CA ARG A 275 -27.91 22.05 -31.64
C ARG A 275 -29.15 22.86 -31.98
N GLN A 276 -29.95 23.24 -30.99
CA GLN A 276 -31.15 24.07 -31.19
C GLN A 276 -30.80 25.44 -31.71
N ALA A 277 -29.74 26.07 -31.17
CA ALA A 277 -29.25 27.37 -31.68
C ALA A 277 -28.80 27.29 -33.12
N GLY A 278 -28.06 26.22 -33.50
CA GLY A 278 -27.65 25.97 -34.88
C GLY A 278 -28.84 25.81 -35.84
N ILE A 279 -29.83 25.01 -35.48
CA ILE A 279 -31.06 24.81 -36.28
C ILE A 279 -31.81 26.13 -36.45
N THR A 280 -31.96 26.91 -35.37
CA THR A 280 -32.64 28.22 -35.41
C THR A 280 -31.89 29.17 -36.34
N GLN A 281 -30.55 29.21 -36.29
CA GLN A 281 -29.74 30.04 -37.16
C GLN A 281 -29.91 29.64 -38.64
N GLU A 282 -29.78 28.32 -38.95
CA GLU A 282 -29.99 27.80 -40.33
C GLU A 282 -31.36 28.14 -40.87
N VAL A 283 -32.43 27.97 -40.05
CA VAL A 283 -33.79 28.35 -40.47
C VAL A 283 -33.93 29.84 -40.68
N THR A 284 -33.33 30.67 -39.81
CA THR A 284 -33.35 32.11 -39.97
C THR A 284 -32.61 32.58 -41.24
N GLU A 285 -31.47 31.98 -41.54
CA GLU A 285 -30.68 32.27 -42.76
C GLU A 285 -31.47 31.89 -44.03
N ILE A 286 -32.15 30.74 -44.04
CA ILE A 286 -33.01 30.30 -45.14
C ILE A 286 -34.17 31.29 -45.38
N ILE A 287 -34.85 31.65 -44.29
CA ILE A 287 -36.01 32.60 -44.37
C ILE A 287 -35.53 33.97 -44.88
N SER A 288 -34.43 34.50 -44.31
CA SER A 288 -33.88 35.80 -44.72
C SER A 288 -33.39 35.77 -46.16
N GLY A 289 -32.74 34.66 -46.60
CA GLY A 289 -32.31 34.50 -47.99
C GLY A 289 -33.48 34.39 -48.99
N SER A 290 -34.56 33.73 -48.59
CA SER A 290 -35.82 33.63 -49.39
C SER A 290 -36.50 35.02 -49.54
N ALA A 291 -36.56 35.79 -48.43
CA ALA A 291 -37.13 37.16 -48.46
C ALA A 291 -36.33 38.09 -49.39
N ALA A 292 -34.98 37.99 -49.33
CA ALA A 292 -34.09 38.79 -50.22
C ALA A 292 -34.15 38.44 -51.72
N LEU A 293 -34.68 37.28 -52.06
CA LEU A 293 -34.90 36.86 -53.46
C LEU A 293 -36.30 37.20 -54.01
N SER A 294 -37.19 37.65 -53.10
CA SER A 294 -38.61 37.99 -53.43
C SER A 294 -38.79 39.46 -53.68
N ASP A 295 -37.80 40.30 -53.38
CA ASP A 295 -37.70 41.74 -53.75
C ASP A 295 -36.83 41.89 -55.04
#